data_ea0317ebcbc38413418d9bd9897208bc
#
_entry.id   ea0317ebcbc38413418d9bd9897208bc
#
_cell.length_a   1.000
_cell.length_b   1.000
_cell.length_c   1.000
_cell.angle_alpha   90.00
_cell.angle_beta   90.00
_cell.angle_gamma   90.00
#
_symmetry.space_group_name_H-M   'P 1'
#
loop_
_entity.id
_entity.type
_entity.pdbx_description
1 polymer ?
#
loop_
_entity_poly.entity_id
_entity_poly.type
_entity_poly.pdbx_seq_one_letter_code
_entity_poly.pdbx_strand_id
1 'polypeptide(L)'
;MNLEIKNILNDIEIIKEKINDVMTSFTWFDEEYFIHEPNHVLNKNEILAHGYRYHEHRIQNTQTIDLMCMYLKEFDSLIERFKELDKKEASSISTDQSEIENADK
;
A
#
# COMPACT_ATOMS: atom_id res chain seq x y z
N MET A 1 14.47 -19.06 -8.53
CA MET A 1 13.15 -18.57 -8.09
C MET A 1 12.16 -18.72 -9.23
N ASN A 2 10.96 -19.19 -8.94
CA ASN A 2 9.85 -19.30 -9.90
C ASN A 2 9.55 -17.93 -10.52
N LEU A 3 9.29 -17.90 -11.83
CA LEU A 3 8.99 -16.67 -12.58
C LEU A 3 7.76 -15.93 -12.01
N GLU A 4 6.72 -16.67 -11.62
CA GLU A 4 5.51 -16.09 -11.03
C GLU A 4 5.78 -15.42 -9.70
N ILE A 5 6.62 -16.00 -8.84
CA ILE A 5 7.08 -15.41 -7.58
C ILE A 5 7.87 -14.14 -7.86
N LYS A 6 8.75 -14.17 -8.84
CA LYS A 6 9.54 -13.02 -9.26
C LYS A 6 8.64 -11.86 -9.71
N ASN A 7 7.61 -12.16 -10.50
CA ASN A 7 6.65 -11.17 -10.97
C ASN A 7 5.86 -10.55 -9.81
N ILE A 8 5.45 -11.36 -8.84
CA ILE A 8 4.75 -10.87 -7.65
C ILE A 8 5.67 -9.95 -6.83
N LEU A 9 6.93 -10.31 -6.64
CA LEU A 9 7.90 -9.47 -5.92
C LEU A 9 8.15 -8.14 -6.64
N ASN A 10 8.26 -8.17 -7.97
CA ASN A 10 8.41 -6.95 -8.76
C ASN A 10 7.19 -6.03 -8.61
N ASP A 11 5.99 -6.59 -8.63
CA ASP A 11 4.75 -5.84 -8.45
C ASP A 11 4.65 -5.26 -7.04
N ILE A 12 5.12 -6.00 -6.02
CA ILE A 12 5.19 -5.51 -4.64
C ILE A 12 6.15 -4.31 -4.55
N GLU A 13 7.31 -4.37 -5.21
CA GLU A 13 8.26 -3.25 -5.24
C GLU A 13 7.65 -2.02 -5.89
N ILE A 14 6.89 -2.19 -6.97
CA ILE A 14 6.19 -1.09 -7.64
C ILE A 14 5.16 -0.45 -6.70
N ILE A 15 4.37 -1.25 -5.99
CA ILE A 15 3.38 -0.73 -5.03
C ILE A 15 4.08 -0.01 -3.88
N LYS A 16 5.20 -0.54 -3.40
CA LYS A 16 6.00 0.12 -2.36
C LYS A 16 6.45 1.51 -2.80
N GLU A 17 6.92 1.65 -4.04
CA GLU A 17 7.30 2.95 -4.60
C GLU A 17 6.11 3.92 -4.68
N LYS A 18 4.94 3.44 -5.12
CA LYS A 18 3.71 4.23 -5.18
C LYS A 18 3.28 4.71 -3.80
N ILE A 19 3.32 3.84 -2.80
CA ILE A 19 3.01 4.19 -1.41
C ILE A 19 4.01 5.23 -0.88
N ASN A 20 5.28 5.07 -1.20
CA ASN A 20 6.32 6.03 -0.83
C ASN A 20 6.06 7.41 -1.46
N ASP A 21 5.61 7.45 -2.71
CA ASP A 21 5.25 8.70 -3.39
C ASP A 21 4.07 9.39 -2.70
N VAL A 22 3.07 8.62 -2.29
CA VAL A 22 1.92 9.15 -1.53
C VAL A 22 2.38 9.69 -0.18
N MET A 23 3.28 8.99 0.49
CA MET A 23 3.85 9.43 1.77
C MET A 23 4.61 10.74 1.60
N THR A 24 5.41 10.87 0.54
CA THR A 24 6.14 12.10 0.23
C THR A 24 5.18 13.26 -0.02
N SER A 25 4.15 13.05 -0.82
CA SER A 25 3.11 14.05 -1.10
C SER A 25 2.37 14.45 0.17
N PHE A 26 2.05 13.49 1.03
CA PHE A 26 1.39 13.76 2.31
C PHE A 26 2.29 14.52 3.28
N THR A 27 3.60 14.26 3.25
CA THR A 27 4.58 15.02 4.04
C THR A 27 4.61 16.49 3.64
N TRP A 28 4.55 16.78 2.33
CA TRP A 28 4.43 18.15 1.85
C TRP A 28 3.15 18.82 2.34
N PHE A 29 2.03 18.11 2.31
CA PHE A 29 0.75 18.60 2.86
C PHE A 29 0.86 18.88 4.36
N ASP A 30 1.47 17.97 5.11
CA ASP A 30 1.68 18.11 6.55
C ASP A 30 2.48 19.38 6.87
N GLU A 31 3.58 19.62 6.17
CA GLU A 31 4.43 20.80 6.32
C GLU A 31 3.69 22.10 5.95
N GLU A 32 2.83 22.05 4.97
CA GLU A 32 2.04 23.20 4.53
C GLU A 32 0.90 23.51 5.48
N TYR A 33 0.28 22.50 6.06
CA TYR A 33 -0.85 22.63 6.97
C TYR A 33 -0.42 23.00 8.39
N PHE A 34 0.58 22.28 8.93
CA PHE A 34 1.07 22.46 10.29
C PHE A 34 2.35 23.28 10.29
N ILE A 35 2.21 24.58 10.05
CA ILE A 35 3.33 25.52 9.89
C ILE A 35 3.83 26.13 11.20
N HIS A 36 3.12 25.89 12.30
CA HIS A 36 3.46 26.46 13.61
C HIS A 36 4.10 25.41 14.53
N GLU A 37 4.70 25.88 15.61
CA GLU A 37 5.26 25.03 16.65
C GLU A 37 4.18 24.17 17.28
N PRO A 38 4.53 22.93 17.76
CA PRO A 38 3.60 22.14 18.57
C PRO A 38 3.11 22.97 19.76
N ASN A 39 1.92 22.89 20.15
CA ASN A 39 1.28 23.68 21.21
C ASN A 39 0.99 25.14 20.86
N HIS A 40 1.27 25.58 19.64
CA HIS A 40 0.86 26.91 19.20
C HIS A 40 -0.67 27.02 19.16
N VAL A 41 -1.22 28.06 19.79
CA VAL A 41 -2.65 28.37 19.73
C VAL A 41 -2.87 29.37 18.61
N LEU A 42 -3.70 29.01 17.63
CA LEU A 42 -3.97 29.87 16.49
C LEU A 42 -4.67 31.14 16.92
N ASN A 43 -4.18 32.29 16.44
CA ASN A 43 -4.88 33.57 16.60
C ASN A 43 -5.99 33.70 15.56
N LYS A 44 -6.78 34.79 15.66
CA LYS A 44 -7.92 35.02 14.77
C LYS A 44 -7.55 35.05 13.29
N ASN A 45 -6.44 35.70 12.93
CA ASN A 45 -5.98 35.79 11.54
C ASN A 45 -5.53 34.43 11.00
N GLU A 46 -4.86 33.66 11.83
CA GLU A 46 -4.43 32.30 11.49
C GLU A 46 -5.61 31.38 11.27
N ILE A 47 -6.64 31.47 12.10
CA ILE A 47 -7.90 30.72 11.95
C ILE A 47 -8.58 31.07 10.63
N LEU A 48 -8.63 32.34 10.28
CA LEU A 48 -9.21 32.78 9.00
C LEU A 48 -8.42 32.27 7.82
N ALA A 49 -7.10 32.29 7.88
CA ALA A 49 -6.24 31.75 6.83
C ALA A 49 -6.49 30.26 6.61
N HIS A 50 -6.56 29.46 7.66
CA HIS A 50 -6.93 28.03 7.58
C HIS A 50 -8.34 27.85 7.03
N GLY A 51 -9.29 28.67 7.43
CA GLY A 51 -10.66 28.63 6.94
C GLY A 51 -10.77 28.84 5.43
N TYR A 52 -10.02 29.79 4.88
CA TYR A 52 -9.98 30.05 3.44
C TYR A 52 -9.41 28.87 2.65
N ARG A 53 -8.52 28.10 3.24
CA ARG A 53 -7.89 26.95 2.58
C ARG A 53 -8.54 25.61 2.92
N TYR A 54 -9.61 25.63 3.69
CA TYR A 54 -10.26 24.40 4.16
C TYR A 54 -10.66 23.46 3.03
N HIS A 55 -11.27 23.98 1.96
CA HIS A 55 -11.71 23.17 0.84
C HIS A 55 -10.52 22.54 0.08
N GLU A 56 -9.47 23.33 -0.14
CA GLU A 56 -8.23 22.86 -0.77
C GLU A 56 -7.60 21.73 0.04
N HIS A 57 -7.49 21.89 1.33
CA HIS A 57 -6.94 20.88 2.23
C HIS A 57 -7.80 19.59 2.23
N ARG A 58 -9.11 19.77 2.19
CA ARG A 58 -10.04 18.64 2.12
C ARG A 58 -9.85 17.83 0.83
N ILE A 59 -9.67 18.49 -0.31
CA ILE A 59 -9.40 17.84 -1.59
C ILE A 59 -8.11 17.03 -1.50
N GLN A 60 -7.03 17.62 -1.03
CA GLN A 60 -5.73 16.95 -0.89
C GLN A 60 -5.82 15.73 0.03
N ASN A 61 -6.51 15.87 1.16
CA ASN A 61 -6.70 14.78 2.10
C ASN A 61 -7.50 13.62 1.48
N THR A 62 -8.59 13.93 0.79
CA THR A 62 -9.43 12.94 0.12
C THR A 62 -8.67 12.19 -0.96
N GLN A 63 -7.89 12.90 -1.78
CA GLN A 63 -7.05 12.29 -2.81
C GLN A 63 -6.03 11.32 -2.21
N THR A 64 -5.40 11.70 -1.10
CA THR A 64 -4.44 10.83 -0.40
C THR A 64 -5.12 9.55 0.08
N ILE A 65 -6.30 9.66 0.70
CA ILE A 65 -7.05 8.51 1.18
C ILE A 65 -7.45 7.59 0.02
N ASP A 66 -7.95 8.16 -1.07
CA ASP A 66 -8.37 7.39 -2.25
C ASP A 66 -7.20 6.62 -2.86
N LEU A 67 -6.04 7.25 -3.00
CA LEU A 67 -4.83 6.61 -3.50
C LEU A 67 -4.37 5.47 -2.58
N MET A 68 -4.37 5.68 -1.28
CA MET A 68 -3.98 4.64 -0.32
C MET A 68 -4.95 3.46 -0.36
N CYS A 69 -6.25 3.72 -0.44
CA CYS A 69 -7.25 2.65 -0.59
C CYS A 69 -7.02 1.83 -1.86
N MET A 70 -6.72 2.50 -2.97
CA MET A 70 -6.43 1.83 -4.24
C MET A 70 -5.18 0.95 -4.14
N TYR A 71 -4.10 1.46 -3.56
CA TYR A 71 -2.85 0.70 -3.42
C TYR A 71 -2.98 -0.47 -2.45
N LEU A 72 -3.78 -0.33 -1.38
CA LEU A 72 -4.07 -1.44 -0.48
C LEU A 72 -4.82 -2.56 -1.19
N LYS A 73 -5.78 -2.22 -2.07
CA LYS A 73 -6.49 -3.22 -2.88
C LYS A 73 -5.54 -3.94 -3.85
N GLU A 74 -4.64 -3.22 -4.49
CA GLU A 74 -3.62 -3.82 -5.35
C GLU A 74 -2.73 -4.78 -4.54
N PHE A 75 -2.33 -4.38 -3.35
CA PHE A 75 -1.51 -5.20 -2.46
C PHE A 75 -2.26 -6.47 -2.03
N ASP A 76 -3.53 -6.36 -1.67
CA ASP A 76 -4.38 -7.52 -1.33
C ASP A 76 -4.47 -8.50 -2.50
N SER A 77 -4.59 -8.00 -3.72
CA SER A 77 -4.59 -8.85 -4.93
C SER A 77 -3.30 -9.62 -5.08
N LEU A 78 -2.16 -9.01 -4.78
CA LEU A 78 -0.85 -9.68 -4.82
C LEU A 78 -0.74 -10.75 -3.73
N ILE A 79 -1.24 -10.49 -2.54
CA ILE A 79 -1.28 -11.48 -1.46
C ILE A 79 -2.11 -12.70 -1.90
N GLU A 80 -3.26 -12.48 -2.49
CA GLU A 80 -4.13 -13.57 -2.99
C GLU A 80 -3.42 -14.37 -4.09
N ARG A 81 -2.75 -13.72 -5.02
CA ARG A 81 -1.96 -14.39 -6.06
C ARG A 81 -0.86 -15.26 -5.45
N PHE A 82 -0.19 -14.76 -4.44
CA PHE A 82 0.85 -15.51 -3.72
C PHE A 82 0.27 -16.73 -3.01
N LYS A 83 -0.87 -16.58 -2.34
CA LYS A 83 -1.57 -17.70 -1.66
C LYS A 83 -2.00 -18.77 -2.65
N GLU A 84 -2.52 -18.40 -3.81
CA GLU A 84 -2.88 -19.33 -4.86
C GLU A 84 -1.68 -20.12 -5.36
N LEU A 85 -0.57 -19.45 -5.53
CA LEU A 85 0.69 -20.06 -5.97
C LEU A 85 1.21 -21.04 -4.91
N ASP A 86 1.16 -20.69 -3.64
CA ASP A 86 1.55 -21.53 -2.51
C ASP A 86 0.70 -22.80 -2.44
N LYS A 87 -0.61 -22.69 -2.64
CA LYS A 87 -1.52 -23.85 -2.70
C LYS A 87 -1.17 -24.79 -3.85
N LYS A 88 -0.85 -24.26 -5.02
CA LYS A 88 -0.46 -25.06 -6.18
C LYS A 88 0.83 -25.83 -5.91
N GLU A 89 1.82 -25.22 -5.32
CA GLU A 89 3.06 -25.88 -4.95
C GLU A 89 2.85 -26.97 -3.92
N ALA A 90 2.06 -26.72 -2.86
CA ALA A 90 1.73 -27.71 -1.85
C ALA A 90 1.00 -28.92 -2.46
N SER A 91 0.03 -28.68 -3.34
CA SER A 91 -0.69 -29.74 -4.06
C SER A 91 0.26 -30.58 -4.94
N SER A 92 1.14 -29.93 -5.66
CA SER A 92 2.13 -30.58 -6.53
C SER A 92 3.08 -31.47 -5.75
N ILE A 93 3.62 -30.99 -4.63
CA ILE A 93 4.49 -31.77 -3.73
C ILE A 93 3.75 -32.98 -3.16
N SER A 94 2.52 -32.80 -2.71
CA SER A 94 1.70 -33.88 -2.17
C SER A 94 1.43 -34.98 -3.22
N THR A 95 1.16 -34.61 -4.46
CA THR A 95 0.95 -35.53 -5.58
C THR A 95 2.23 -36.30 -5.89
N ASP A 96 3.38 -35.64 -5.94
CA ASP A 96 4.67 -36.27 -6.18
C ASP A 96 5.04 -37.27 -5.09
N GLN A 97 4.78 -36.97 -3.83
CA GLN A 97 5.00 -37.89 -2.72
C GLN A 97 4.11 -39.15 -2.82
N SER A 98 2.85 -38.99 -3.21
CA SER A 98 1.93 -40.09 -3.40
C SER A 98 2.39 -41.04 -4.52
N GLU A 99 2.89 -40.50 -5.62
CA GLU A 99 3.43 -41.27 -6.75
C GLU A 99 4.67 -42.07 -6.33
N ILE A 100 5.57 -41.45 -5.57
CA ILE A 100 6.77 -42.12 -5.05
C ILE A 100 6.42 -43.27 -4.12
N GLU A 101 5.49 -43.06 -3.19
CA GLU A 101 5.03 -44.11 -2.25
C GLU A 101 4.40 -45.28 -3.00
N ASN A 102 3.61 -45.02 -4.03
CA ASN A 102 2.99 -46.05 -4.85
C ASN A 102 4.01 -46.82 -5.70
N ALA A 103 5.05 -46.16 -6.14
CA ALA A 103 6.13 -46.80 -6.91
C ALA A 103 6.94 -47.79 -6.06
N ASP A 104 7.09 -47.54 -4.77
CA ASP A 104 7.83 -48.39 -3.82
C ASP A 104 7.04 -49.65 -3.39
N LYS A 105 5.79 -49.75 -3.73
CA LYS A 105 4.95 -50.93 -3.46
C LYS A 105 4.98 -51.91 -4.61
#